data_e78820127462af78a3decff4c6964d80
#
_entry.id   e78820127462af78a3decff4c6964d80
#
_cell.length_a   1.000
_cell.length_b   1.000
_cell.length_c   1.000
_cell.angle_alpha   90.00
_cell.angle_beta   90.00
_cell.angle_gamma   90.00
#
_symmetry.space_group_name_H-M   'P 1'
#
loop_
_entity.id
_entity.type
_entity.pdbx_description
1 polymer ?
#
loop_
_entity_poly.entity_id
_entity_poly.type
_entity_poly.pdbx_seq_one_letter_code
_entity_poly.pdbx_strand_id
1 'polypeptide(L)'
;NQGQETKPSQPTYSKNYVKLPAGYLAAVKNANWGKTSVPDELIFKGVEMNNFHSESKADDDMKINSERLTPAQELEINDFALRLINNVRLQNGQRPWYYTQEAQHVANRVAYLYEQDHMGLSTWHDNKALNQVDSEFGIHTAELMGGDNVNYVEDYLHTMTDLKRAVYSDVVSMLFSTVELRHAQIMLTYNSIDHPETTYFGFSVSWQERNKDGHQEHSDHFIAY
;
A
#
# COMPACT_ATOMS: atom_id res chain seq x y z
N ASN A 1 19.30 13.17 16.12
CA ASN A 1 19.73 12.51 14.89
C ASN A 1 18.61 12.65 13.88
N GLN A 2 18.73 13.63 12.99
CA GLN A 2 17.82 13.80 11.87
C GLN A 2 18.05 12.62 10.91
N GLY A 3 17.05 11.76 10.78
CA GLY A 3 17.05 10.70 9.80
C GLY A 3 17.23 11.28 8.40
N GLN A 4 18.07 10.67 7.63
CA GLN A 4 18.41 11.07 6.26
C GLN A 4 17.13 10.99 5.41
N GLU A 5 16.55 12.14 5.08
CA GLU A 5 15.45 12.22 4.13
C GLU A 5 15.94 11.73 2.78
N THR A 6 15.48 10.55 2.36
CA THR A 6 15.72 10.12 0.98
C THR A 6 14.80 10.92 0.08
N LYS A 7 15.36 11.86 -0.66
CA LYS A 7 14.64 12.61 -1.70
C LYS A 7 13.97 11.60 -2.65
N PRO A 8 12.67 11.76 -2.97
CA PRO A 8 12.03 10.86 -3.91
C PRO A 8 12.83 10.82 -5.20
N SER A 9 13.21 9.62 -5.62
CA SER A 9 13.75 9.45 -6.95
C SER A 9 12.71 9.93 -7.97
N GLN A 10 13.12 10.78 -8.89
CA GLN A 10 12.30 11.11 -10.06
C GLN A 10 11.80 9.79 -10.69
N PRO A 11 10.56 9.71 -11.16
CA PRO A 11 10.07 8.48 -11.76
C PRO A 11 10.95 8.13 -12.96
N THR A 12 11.98 7.36 -12.72
CA THR A 12 12.61 6.58 -13.77
C THR A 12 11.52 5.61 -14.22
N TYR A 13 11.23 5.59 -15.51
CA TYR A 13 10.25 4.71 -16.12
C TYR A 13 10.47 3.28 -15.64
N SER A 14 9.79 2.90 -14.54
CA SER A 14 9.83 1.54 -14.07
C SER A 14 8.92 0.69 -14.95
N LYS A 15 9.21 -0.59 -15.07
CA LYS A 15 8.37 -1.54 -15.80
C LYS A 15 6.92 -1.56 -15.27
N ASN A 16 6.71 -1.10 -14.04
CA ASN A 16 5.44 -1.14 -13.31
C ASN A 16 4.84 0.27 -13.10
N TYR A 17 4.99 1.14 -14.06
CA TYR A 17 4.31 2.44 -14.08
C TYR A 17 2.79 2.25 -14.13
N VAL A 18 2.05 2.80 -13.14
CA VAL A 18 0.59 2.71 -13.11
C VAL A 18 -0.02 3.72 -14.07
N LYS A 19 -0.76 3.22 -15.05
CA LYS A 19 -1.45 4.02 -16.07
C LYS A 19 -2.87 4.29 -15.63
N LEU A 20 -3.32 5.54 -15.79
CA LEU A 20 -4.68 5.95 -15.51
C LEU A 20 -5.43 6.19 -16.83
N PRO A 21 -6.61 5.59 -17.03
CA PRO A 21 -7.41 5.82 -18.24
C PRO A 21 -7.77 7.30 -18.40
N ALA A 22 -7.88 7.76 -19.63
CA ALA A 22 -8.34 9.12 -19.92
C ALA A 22 -9.72 9.35 -19.30
N GLY A 23 -9.88 10.45 -18.57
CA GLY A 23 -11.12 10.78 -17.86
C GLY A 23 -11.25 10.21 -16.45
N TYR A 24 -10.39 9.26 -16.03
CA TYR A 24 -10.45 8.65 -14.70
C TYR A 24 -10.23 9.68 -13.58
N LEU A 25 -9.18 10.48 -13.64
CA LEU A 25 -8.89 11.49 -12.61
C LEU A 25 -10.02 12.54 -12.50
N ALA A 26 -10.59 12.97 -13.61
CA ALA A 26 -11.74 13.89 -13.59
C ALA A 26 -12.96 13.24 -12.94
N ALA A 27 -13.23 11.97 -13.23
CA ALA A 27 -14.33 11.24 -12.62
C ALA A 27 -14.13 11.07 -11.11
N VAL A 28 -12.93 10.73 -10.65
CA VAL A 28 -12.60 10.63 -9.21
C VAL A 28 -12.77 11.99 -8.52
N LYS A 29 -12.28 13.07 -9.13
CA LYS A 29 -12.38 14.43 -8.60
C LYS A 29 -13.84 14.89 -8.43
N ASN A 30 -14.72 14.51 -9.35
CA ASN A 30 -16.13 14.88 -9.33
C ASN A 30 -16.98 13.94 -8.47
N ALA A 31 -16.44 12.83 -8.02
CA ALA A 31 -17.14 11.87 -7.18
C ALA A 31 -17.27 12.37 -5.74
N ASN A 32 -18.38 12.07 -5.10
CA ASN A 32 -18.54 12.23 -3.66
C ASN A 32 -17.62 11.24 -2.93
N TRP A 33 -17.23 11.60 -1.70
CA TRP A 33 -16.38 10.76 -0.89
C TRP A 33 -16.91 9.33 -0.72
N GLY A 34 -16.10 8.37 -1.09
CA GLY A 34 -16.39 6.95 -0.96
C GLY A 34 -17.47 6.40 -1.92
N LYS A 35 -18.01 7.22 -2.81
CA LYS A 35 -19.06 6.79 -3.74
C LYS A 35 -18.49 6.26 -5.05
N THR A 36 -19.07 5.16 -5.53
CA THR A 36 -18.69 4.52 -6.80
C THR A 36 -19.37 5.23 -7.98
N SER A 37 -19.07 6.50 -8.20
CA SER A 37 -19.62 7.28 -9.31
C SER A 37 -18.69 7.36 -10.52
N VAL A 38 -17.51 6.72 -10.45
CA VAL A 38 -16.64 6.52 -11.60
C VAL A 38 -17.27 5.45 -12.50
N PRO A 39 -17.45 5.72 -13.81
CA PRO A 39 -18.04 4.73 -14.72
C PRO A 39 -17.27 3.41 -14.70
N ASP A 40 -17.99 2.29 -14.61
CA ASP A 40 -17.41 0.94 -14.59
C ASP A 40 -16.47 0.68 -15.77
N GLU A 41 -16.78 1.24 -16.94
CA GLU A 41 -15.92 1.14 -18.12
C GLU A 41 -14.51 1.70 -17.88
N LEU A 42 -14.40 2.82 -17.17
CA LEU A 42 -13.09 3.38 -16.80
C LEU A 42 -12.36 2.52 -15.77
N ILE A 43 -13.10 1.93 -14.83
CA ILE A 43 -12.54 1.01 -13.84
C ILE A 43 -11.97 -0.23 -14.54
N PHE A 44 -12.74 -0.90 -15.39
CA PHE A 44 -12.28 -2.08 -16.12
C PHE A 44 -11.10 -1.79 -17.05
N LYS A 45 -11.13 -0.64 -17.72
CA LYS A 45 -10.01 -0.21 -18.56
C LYS A 45 -8.74 0.04 -17.74
N GLY A 46 -8.87 0.61 -16.55
CA GLY A 46 -7.76 0.78 -15.62
C GLY A 46 -7.12 -0.54 -15.21
N VAL A 47 -7.92 -1.55 -14.90
CA VAL A 47 -7.42 -2.90 -14.58
C VAL A 47 -6.74 -3.52 -15.80
N GLU A 48 -7.36 -3.46 -16.98
CA GLU A 48 -6.86 -4.09 -18.20
C GLU A 48 -5.51 -3.53 -18.66
N MET A 49 -5.31 -2.23 -18.50
CA MET A 49 -4.10 -1.55 -18.99
C MET A 49 -2.90 -1.65 -18.04
N ASN A 50 -3.07 -2.24 -16.86
CA ASN A 50 -2.02 -2.36 -15.84
C ASN A 50 -1.72 -3.83 -15.53
N ASN A 51 -0.51 -4.26 -15.90
CA ASN A 51 -0.03 -5.61 -15.68
C ASN A 51 1.33 -5.55 -14.97
N PHE A 52 1.51 -6.40 -13.96
CA PHE A 52 2.77 -6.50 -13.25
C PHE A 52 3.84 -7.22 -14.10
N HIS A 53 5.06 -6.72 -13.98
CA HIS A 53 6.26 -7.32 -14.56
C HIS A 53 7.35 -7.42 -13.50
N SER A 54 8.08 -8.53 -13.44
CA SER A 54 9.28 -8.64 -12.61
C SER A 54 10.23 -7.47 -12.88
N GLU A 55 10.71 -6.85 -11.82
CA GLU A 55 11.62 -5.69 -11.95
C GLU A 55 13.06 -6.11 -12.24
N SER A 56 13.48 -7.25 -11.69
CA SER A 56 14.85 -7.76 -11.86
C SER A 56 14.95 -9.25 -11.59
N LYS A 57 15.98 -9.87 -12.18
CA LYS A 57 16.33 -11.24 -11.79
C LYS A 57 16.78 -11.34 -10.33
N ALA A 58 17.37 -10.29 -9.77
CA ALA A 58 17.73 -10.26 -8.36
C ALA A 58 16.50 -10.40 -7.46
N ASP A 59 15.39 -9.75 -7.78
CA ASP A 59 14.12 -9.89 -7.08
C ASP A 59 13.53 -11.30 -7.24
N ASP A 60 13.63 -11.87 -8.44
CA ASP A 60 13.12 -13.22 -8.72
C ASP A 60 13.85 -14.27 -7.88
N ASP A 61 15.14 -14.08 -7.64
CA ASP A 61 16.00 -15.00 -6.90
C ASP A 61 16.01 -14.69 -5.38
N MET A 62 15.60 -13.49 -4.96
CA MET A 62 15.62 -13.05 -3.56
C MET A 62 14.52 -13.75 -2.76
N LYS A 63 14.90 -14.74 -1.96
CA LYS A 63 13.99 -15.41 -1.03
C LYS A 63 13.62 -14.47 0.12
N ILE A 64 12.35 -14.49 0.47
CA ILE A 64 11.81 -13.74 1.62
C ILE A 64 11.11 -14.68 2.60
N ASN A 65 11.09 -14.27 3.86
CA ASN A 65 10.09 -14.72 4.82
C ASN A 65 9.11 -13.56 5.02
N SER A 66 7.93 -13.68 4.46
CA SER A 66 6.93 -12.62 4.46
C SER A 66 6.39 -12.27 5.86
N GLU A 67 6.49 -13.21 6.81
CA GLU A 67 6.16 -12.94 8.22
C GLU A 67 7.25 -12.10 8.91
N ARG A 68 8.45 -12.09 8.35
CA ARG A 68 9.60 -11.42 8.97
C ARG A 68 10.62 -10.98 7.93
N LEU A 69 10.33 -9.86 7.27
CA LEU A 69 11.28 -9.25 6.33
C LEU A 69 12.52 -8.73 7.04
N THR A 70 13.66 -8.82 6.37
CA THR A 70 14.88 -8.12 6.83
C THR A 70 14.73 -6.61 6.63
N PRO A 71 15.48 -5.76 7.36
CA PRO A 71 15.46 -4.31 7.15
C PRO A 71 15.72 -3.88 5.71
N ALA A 72 16.62 -4.58 5.00
CA ALA A 72 16.88 -4.32 3.59
C ALA A 72 15.68 -4.68 2.70
N GLN A 73 14.98 -5.76 2.99
CA GLN A 73 13.77 -6.17 2.28
C GLN A 73 12.59 -5.23 2.58
N GLU A 74 12.47 -4.75 3.82
CA GLU A 74 11.48 -3.72 4.18
C GLU A 74 11.71 -2.44 3.37
N LEU A 75 12.95 -1.98 3.28
CA LEU A 75 13.30 -0.80 2.48
C LEU A 75 12.96 -1.00 0.99
N GLU A 76 13.28 -2.16 0.44
CA GLU A 76 13.02 -2.50 -0.96
C GLU A 76 11.52 -2.48 -1.30
N ILE A 77 10.70 -3.12 -0.47
CA ILE A 77 9.25 -3.14 -0.73
C ILE A 77 8.59 -1.78 -0.45
N ASN A 78 9.08 -1.02 0.52
CA ASN A 78 8.63 0.36 0.75
C ASN A 78 8.92 1.26 -0.44
N ASP A 79 10.14 1.19 -0.99
CA ASP A 79 10.50 1.94 -2.19
C ASP A 79 9.58 1.60 -3.37
N PHE A 80 9.31 0.33 -3.58
CA PHE A 80 8.41 -0.12 -4.64
C PHE A 80 6.98 0.40 -4.45
N ALA A 81 6.39 0.21 -3.28
CA ALA A 81 5.04 0.68 -2.96
C ALA A 81 4.94 2.20 -3.12
N LEU A 82 5.91 2.92 -2.59
CA LEU A 82 5.94 4.38 -2.65
C LEU A 82 6.10 4.90 -4.09
N ARG A 83 6.90 4.24 -4.93
CA ARG A 83 7.02 4.60 -6.34
C ARG A 83 5.69 4.46 -7.08
N LEU A 84 4.92 3.40 -6.83
CA LEU A 84 3.59 3.21 -7.42
C LEU A 84 2.63 4.33 -6.99
N ILE A 85 2.56 4.60 -5.69
CA ILE A 85 1.67 5.62 -5.12
C ILE A 85 2.06 7.01 -5.63
N ASN A 86 3.32 7.38 -5.56
CA ASN A 86 3.80 8.69 -6.03
C ASN A 86 3.61 8.89 -7.53
N ASN A 87 3.68 7.81 -8.29
CA ASN A 87 3.41 7.85 -9.71
C ASN A 87 1.98 8.37 -10.01
N VAL A 88 0.96 7.82 -9.34
CA VAL A 88 -0.42 8.25 -9.54
C VAL A 88 -0.70 9.60 -8.89
N ARG A 89 -0.08 9.90 -7.76
CA ARG A 89 -0.18 11.21 -7.10
C ARG A 89 0.35 12.34 -8.00
N LEU A 90 1.51 12.14 -8.61
CA LEU A 90 2.09 13.11 -9.54
C LEU A 90 1.23 13.30 -10.79
N GLN A 91 0.63 12.23 -11.33
CA GLN A 91 -0.33 12.35 -12.43
C GLN A 91 -1.55 13.21 -12.03
N ASN A 92 -1.93 13.20 -10.76
CA ASN A 92 -3.01 14.03 -10.21
C ASN A 92 -2.54 15.43 -9.74
N GLY A 93 -1.31 15.81 -10.02
CA GLY A 93 -0.74 17.10 -9.59
C GLY A 93 -0.53 17.23 -8.07
N GLN A 94 -0.52 16.11 -7.35
CA GLN A 94 -0.31 16.07 -5.91
C GLN A 94 1.15 15.93 -5.54
N ARG A 95 1.50 16.36 -4.32
CA ARG A 95 2.84 16.18 -3.77
C ARG A 95 3.13 14.69 -3.53
N PRO A 96 4.38 14.23 -3.73
CA PRO A 96 4.76 12.88 -3.38
C PRO A 96 4.74 12.67 -1.86
N TRP A 97 4.55 11.43 -1.42
CA TRP A 97 4.82 11.00 -0.07
C TRP A 97 6.29 10.62 0.08
N TYR A 98 6.80 10.60 1.32
CA TYR A 98 8.21 10.40 1.63
C TYR A 98 8.40 9.25 2.61
N TYR A 99 9.32 8.34 2.30
CA TYR A 99 9.76 7.32 3.24
C TYR A 99 10.69 7.91 4.30
N THR A 100 10.49 7.47 5.56
CA THR A 100 11.45 7.65 6.66
C THR A 100 11.56 6.37 7.46
N GLN A 101 12.67 6.20 8.18
CA GLN A 101 12.81 5.07 9.09
C GLN A 101 11.76 5.09 10.20
N GLU A 102 11.33 6.25 10.66
CA GLU A 102 10.24 6.38 11.61
C GLU A 102 8.92 5.89 11.02
N ALA A 103 8.62 6.26 9.77
CA ALA A 103 7.43 5.77 9.07
C ALA A 103 7.44 4.24 8.93
N GLN A 104 8.61 3.63 8.73
CA GLN A 104 8.75 2.17 8.78
C GLN A 104 8.40 1.61 10.16
N HIS A 105 8.89 2.24 11.24
CA HIS A 105 8.56 1.82 12.61
C HIS A 105 7.06 1.96 12.89
N VAL A 106 6.43 3.03 12.42
CA VAL A 106 4.99 3.23 12.53
C VAL A 106 4.23 2.09 11.82
N ALA A 107 4.57 1.81 10.56
CA ALA A 107 3.94 0.73 9.81
C ALA A 107 4.14 -0.64 10.45
N ASN A 108 5.35 -0.94 10.93
CA ASN A 108 5.64 -2.19 11.65
C ASN A 108 4.84 -2.31 12.95
N ARG A 109 4.65 -1.19 13.66
CA ARG A 109 3.84 -1.18 14.89
C ARG A 109 2.37 -1.43 14.59
N VAL A 110 1.83 -0.86 13.53
CA VAL A 110 0.48 -1.14 13.05
C VAL A 110 0.33 -2.64 12.77
N ALA A 111 1.20 -3.20 11.94
CA ALA A 111 1.15 -4.62 11.59
C ALA A 111 1.22 -5.54 12.82
N TYR A 112 2.11 -5.25 13.75
CA TYR A 112 2.22 -5.99 15.00
C TYR A 112 0.92 -5.98 15.81
N LEU A 113 0.29 -4.81 15.97
CA LEU A 113 -0.97 -4.70 16.74
C LEU A 113 -2.13 -5.41 16.04
N TYR A 114 -2.20 -5.36 14.71
CA TYR A 114 -3.17 -6.17 13.95
C TYR A 114 -3.02 -7.67 14.26
N GLU A 115 -1.79 -8.18 14.31
CA GLU A 115 -1.54 -9.58 14.67
C GLU A 115 -1.99 -9.89 16.10
N GLN A 116 -1.67 -9.00 17.05
CA GLN A 116 -2.07 -9.18 18.45
C GLN A 116 -3.60 -9.16 18.65
N ASP A 117 -4.29 -8.32 17.92
CA ASP A 117 -5.74 -8.16 17.99
C ASP A 117 -6.48 -9.16 17.07
N HIS A 118 -5.76 -10.04 16.37
CA HIS A 118 -6.32 -11.00 15.40
C HIS A 118 -7.18 -10.32 14.31
N MET A 119 -6.77 -9.15 13.89
CA MET A 119 -7.42 -8.34 12.88
C MET A 119 -6.64 -8.37 11.56
N GLY A 120 -7.31 -8.12 10.46
CA GLY A 120 -6.70 -8.08 9.13
C GLY A 120 -7.72 -7.81 8.04
N LEU A 121 -7.39 -8.17 6.81
CA LEU A 121 -8.19 -7.88 5.62
C LEU A 121 -9.67 -8.28 5.77
N SER A 122 -9.96 -9.47 6.30
CA SER A 122 -11.33 -9.99 6.43
C SER A 122 -12.11 -9.40 7.62
N THR A 123 -11.44 -8.70 8.52
CA THR A 123 -12.05 -8.04 9.70
C THR A 123 -12.05 -6.52 9.62
N TRP A 124 -11.57 -5.96 8.50
CA TRP A 124 -11.46 -4.52 8.24
C TRP A 124 -10.39 -3.82 9.08
N HIS A 125 -10.40 -2.49 9.05
CA HIS A 125 -9.44 -1.66 9.78
C HIS A 125 -9.55 -1.87 11.29
N ASP A 126 -8.41 -2.09 11.93
CA ASP A 126 -8.31 -2.10 13.38
C ASP A 126 -8.14 -0.69 13.94
N ASN A 127 -9.27 -0.03 14.17
CA ASN A 127 -9.25 1.34 14.68
C ASN A 127 -8.61 1.45 16.08
N LYS A 128 -8.68 0.40 16.90
CA LYS A 128 -8.01 0.37 18.20
C LYS A 128 -6.50 0.40 18.01
N ALA A 129 -5.96 -0.43 17.13
CA ALA A 129 -4.54 -0.46 16.81
C ALA A 129 -4.06 0.88 16.23
N LEU A 130 -4.78 1.43 15.26
CA LEU A 130 -4.45 2.72 14.65
C LEU A 130 -4.46 3.86 15.65
N ASN A 131 -5.47 3.95 16.50
CA ASN A 131 -5.55 4.96 17.57
C ASN A 131 -4.42 4.81 18.60
N GLN A 132 -4.02 3.58 18.91
CA GLN A 132 -2.89 3.34 19.80
C GLN A 132 -1.58 3.82 19.18
N VAL A 133 -1.34 3.53 17.91
CA VAL A 133 -0.16 4.00 17.17
C VAL A 133 -0.15 5.53 17.09
N ASP A 134 -1.27 6.14 16.77
CA ASP A 134 -1.42 7.60 16.75
C ASP A 134 -1.02 8.22 18.08
N SER A 135 -1.48 7.63 19.18
CA SER A 135 -1.13 8.08 20.53
C SER A 135 0.36 7.88 20.87
N GLU A 136 0.92 6.71 20.52
CA GLU A 136 2.32 6.38 20.82
C GLU A 136 3.31 7.29 20.08
N PHE A 137 3.01 7.67 18.84
CA PHE A 137 3.88 8.46 17.97
C PHE A 137 3.51 9.94 17.90
N GLY A 138 2.34 10.35 18.46
CA GLY A 138 1.86 11.73 18.38
C GLY A 138 1.49 12.17 16.97
N ILE A 139 0.85 11.31 16.19
CA ILE A 139 0.50 11.50 14.78
C ILE A 139 -0.97 11.16 14.52
N HIS A 140 -1.42 11.40 13.28
CA HIS A 140 -2.72 10.95 12.78
C HIS A 140 -2.50 10.15 11.50
N THR A 141 -2.62 8.83 11.60
CA THR A 141 -2.42 7.92 10.48
C THR A 141 -3.62 7.86 9.55
N ALA A 142 -3.34 7.70 8.27
CA ALA A 142 -4.28 7.24 7.26
C ALA A 142 -3.80 5.88 6.76
N GLU A 143 -4.65 4.87 6.82
CA GLU A 143 -4.32 3.53 6.36
C GLU A 143 -5.06 3.18 5.07
N LEU A 144 -4.29 2.67 4.10
CA LEU A 144 -4.81 1.86 3.01
C LEU A 144 -4.44 0.41 3.31
N MET A 145 -5.41 -0.48 3.28
CA MET A 145 -5.16 -1.89 3.57
C MET A 145 -5.53 -2.75 2.36
N GLY A 146 -4.57 -3.52 1.89
CA GLY A 146 -4.73 -4.57 0.90
C GLY A 146 -4.42 -5.93 1.49
N GLY A 147 -4.20 -6.91 0.64
CA GLY A 147 -3.83 -8.25 1.04
C GLY A 147 -4.61 -9.33 0.30
N ASP A 148 -4.47 -10.55 0.77
CA ASP A 148 -5.15 -11.71 0.19
C ASP A 148 -5.39 -12.81 1.24
N ASN A 149 -6.37 -13.65 0.96
CA ASN A 149 -6.58 -14.90 1.67
C ASN A 149 -5.94 -16.03 0.89
N VAL A 150 -4.95 -16.67 1.49
CA VAL A 150 -4.20 -17.76 0.84
C VAL A 150 -4.39 -19.07 1.57
N ASN A 151 -4.50 -20.16 0.82
CA ASN A 151 -4.68 -21.48 1.41
C ASN A 151 -3.43 -21.94 2.16
N TYR A 152 -2.26 -21.59 1.66
CA TYR A 152 -0.97 -21.88 2.29
C TYR A 152 -0.01 -20.72 1.99
N VAL A 153 0.59 -20.14 3.04
CA VAL A 153 1.61 -19.08 2.90
C VAL A 153 2.77 -19.55 2.03
N GLU A 154 3.15 -20.81 2.20
CA GLU A 154 4.28 -21.42 1.48
C GLU A 154 4.11 -21.39 -0.04
N ASP A 155 2.88 -21.24 -0.53
CA ASP A 155 2.58 -21.26 -1.97
C ASP A 155 2.46 -19.88 -2.62
N TYR A 156 2.56 -18.79 -1.84
CA TYR A 156 2.17 -17.47 -2.35
C TYR A 156 3.27 -16.40 -2.35
N LEU A 157 4.02 -16.25 -1.28
CA LEU A 157 5.02 -15.20 -1.14
C LEU A 157 6.42 -15.77 -0.84
N HIS A 158 7.13 -16.18 -1.88
CA HIS A 158 8.45 -16.79 -1.73
C HIS A 158 9.60 -15.85 -2.03
N THR A 159 9.38 -14.89 -2.91
CA THR A 159 10.42 -14.01 -3.43
C THR A 159 10.02 -12.56 -3.32
N MET A 160 10.99 -11.66 -3.45
CA MET A 160 10.72 -10.23 -3.52
C MET A 160 9.81 -9.90 -4.73
N THR A 161 9.96 -10.60 -5.84
CA THR A 161 9.05 -10.47 -6.99
C THR A 161 7.61 -10.81 -6.62
N ASP A 162 7.38 -11.87 -5.85
CA ASP A 162 6.02 -12.24 -5.40
C ASP A 162 5.42 -11.15 -4.50
N LEU A 163 6.20 -10.59 -3.58
CA LEU A 163 5.75 -9.50 -2.71
C LEU A 163 5.45 -8.23 -3.51
N LYS A 164 6.31 -7.87 -4.45
CA LYS A 164 6.06 -6.72 -5.35
C LYS A 164 4.82 -6.92 -6.21
N ARG A 165 4.58 -8.15 -6.69
CA ARG A 165 3.35 -8.48 -7.42
C ARG A 165 2.11 -8.29 -6.56
N ALA A 166 2.13 -8.74 -5.30
CA ALA A 166 1.03 -8.56 -4.36
C ALA A 166 0.76 -7.07 -4.09
N VAL A 167 1.79 -6.29 -3.81
CA VAL A 167 1.68 -4.84 -3.60
C VAL A 167 1.16 -4.11 -4.85
N TYR A 168 1.62 -4.49 -6.03
CA TYR A 168 1.12 -3.93 -7.29
C TYR A 168 -0.36 -4.23 -7.49
N SER A 169 -0.78 -5.47 -7.23
CA SER A 169 -2.18 -5.88 -7.29
C SER A 169 -3.05 -5.10 -6.31
N ASP A 170 -2.58 -4.85 -5.09
CA ASP A 170 -3.28 -4.03 -4.11
C ASP A 170 -3.50 -2.61 -4.62
N VAL A 171 -2.45 -1.95 -5.13
CA VAL A 171 -2.53 -0.58 -5.63
C VAL A 171 -3.51 -0.49 -6.81
N VAL A 172 -3.44 -1.42 -7.76
CA VAL A 172 -4.38 -1.46 -8.91
C VAL A 172 -5.81 -1.69 -8.43
N SER A 173 -6.02 -2.62 -7.50
CA SER A 173 -7.36 -2.92 -6.95
C SER A 173 -7.94 -1.74 -6.17
N MET A 174 -7.11 -1.00 -5.43
CA MET A 174 -7.53 0.19 -4.69
C MET A 174 -7.91 1.34 -5.62
N LEU A 175 -7.18 1.52 -6.72
CA LEU A 175 -7.47 2.56 -7.71
C LEU A 175 -8.71 2.24 -8.55
N PHE A 176 -8.88 0.98 -8.92
CA PHE A 176 -9.90 0.53 -9.86
C PHE A 176 -10.89 -0.43 -9.20
N SER A 177 -11.61 0.07 -8.20
CA SER A 177 -12.66 -0.66 -7.49
C SER A 177 -14.05 -0.25 -7.98
N THR A 178 -14.92 -1.23 -8.20
CA THR A 178 -16.35 -1.00 -8.45
C THR A 178 -17.19 -0.94 -7.17
N VAL A 179 -16.57 -1.24 -6.03
CA VAL A 179 -17.28 -1.36 -4.74
C VAL A 179 -17.22 -0.07 -3.93
N GLU A 180 -16.05 0.59 -3.94
CA GLU A 180 -15.83 1.81 -3.19
C GLU A 180 -14.72 2.66 -3.82
N LEU A 181 -14.65 3.93 -3.47
CA LEU A 181 -13.69 4.87 -4.03
C LEU A 181 -12.72 5.46 -3.00
N ARG A 182 -12.88 5.14 -1.72
CA ARG A 182 -12.08 5.75 -0.63
C ARG A 182 -10.59 5.53 -0.79
N HIS A 183 -10.20 4.30 -1.10
CA HIS A 183 -8.78 3.96 -1.28
C HIS A 183 -8.15 4.79 -2.41
N ALA A 184 -8.83 4.88 -3.56
CA ALA A 184 -8.37 5.71 -4.67
C ALA A 184 -8.28 7.19 -4.27
N GLN A 185 -9.29 7.72 -3.60
CA GLN A 185 -9.33 9.12 -3.16
C GLN A 185 -8.21 9.42 -2.16
N ILE A 186 -7.98 8.57 -1.17
CA ILE A 186 -6.86 8.72 -0.22
C ILE A 186 -5.53 8.68 -0.96
N MET A 187 -5.30 7.66 -1.77
CA MET A 187 -4.05 7.52 -2.52
C MET A 187 -3.76 8.73 -3.39
N LEU A 188 -4.77 9.25 -4.07
CA LEU A 188 -4.63 10.35 -5.03
C LEU A 188 -4.59 11.74 -4.39
N THR A 189 -5.15 11.93 -3.19
CA THR A 189 -5.37 13.29 -2.66
C THR A 189 -4.94 13.52 -1.20
N TYR A 190 -4.72 12.45 -0.41
CA TYR A 190 -4.40 12.62 1.01
C TYR A 190 -3.06 13.36 1.20
N ASN A 191 -3.07 14.31 2.10
CA ASN A 191 -1.89 14.92 2.69
C ASN A 191 -2.02 14.87 4.21
N SER A 192 -0.88 14.77 4.89
CA SER A 192 -0.84 14.71 6.35
C SER A 192 -1.66 15.82 7.00
N ILE A 193 -2.40 15.45 8.03
CA ILE A 193 -3.11 16.42 8.89
C ILE A 193 -2.11 17.20 9.75
N ASP A 194 -1.07 16.50 10.22
CA ASP A 194 -0.07 17.07 11.13
C ASP A 194 0.97 17.92 10.37
N HIS A 195 1.32 17.50 9.16
CA HIS A 195 2.35 18.13 8.33
C HIS A 195 1.85 18.25 6.87
N PRO A 196 0.95 19.21 6.56
CA PRO A 196 0.35 19.30 5.22
C PRO A 196 1.37 19.45 4.08
N GLU A 197 2.58 19.95 4.39
CA GLU A 197 3.66 20.11 3.40
C GLU A 197 4.42 18.83 3.12
N THR A 198 4.42 17.87 4.07
CA THR A 198 5.23 16.64 3.98
C THR A 198 4.47 15.48 4.59
N THR A 199 4.02 14.56 3.75
CA THR A 199 3.39 13.32 4.20
C THR A 199 4.41 12.20 4.20
N TYR A 200 4.56 11.53 5.35
CA TYR A 200 5.43 10.37 5.51
C TYR A 200 4.69 9.07 5.21
N PHE A 201 5.43 8.09 4.77
CA PHE A 201 4.87 6.80 4.34
C PHE A 201 5.73 5.63 4.81
N GLY A 202 5.08 4.59 5.30
CA GLY A 202 5.66 3.29 5.58
C GLY A 202 4.72 2.16 5.16
N PHE A 203 5.31 1.03 4.79
CA PHE A 203 4.61 -0.18 4.42
C PHE A 203 5.03 -1.35 5.31
N SER A 204 4.09 -2.18 5.74
CA SER A 204 4.34 -3.40 6.48
C SER A 204 3.29 -4.46 6.18
N VAL A 205 3.60 -5.71 6.49
CA VAL A 205 2.72 -6.86 6.28
C VAL A 205 2.42 -7.52 7.62
N SER A 206 1.17 -7.93 7.82
CA SER A 206 0.76 -8.77 8.96
C SER A 206 0.11 -10.06 8.49
N TRP A 207 0.16 -11.07 9.35
CA TRP A 207 -0.34 -12.41 9.06
C TRP A 207 -1.34 -12.87 10.12
N GLN A 208 -2.40 -13.56 9.65
CA GLN A 208 -3.40 -14.19 10.53
C GLN A 208 -3.74 -15.59 10.04
N GLU A 209 -3.89 -16.52 10.99
CA GLU A 209 -4.57 -17.78 10.75
C GLU A 209 -6.08 -17.56 10.90
N ARG A 210 -6.85 -17.88 9.86
CA ARG A 210 -8.28 -17.55 9.80
C ARG A 210 -9.21 -18.72 10.10
N ASN A 211 -8.78 -19.96 9.91
CA ASN A 211 -9.60 -21.11 10.20
C ASN A 211 -8.78 -22.35 10.55
N LYS A 212 -9.50 -23.40 10.97
CA LYS A 212 -8.90 -24.68 11.34
C LYS A 212 -8.32 -25.46 10.17
N ASP A 213 -8.56 -25.01 8.94
CA ASP A 213 -8.16 -25.69 7.71
C ASP A 213 -6.84 -25.13 7.16
N GLY A 214 -6.13 -24.31 7.94
CA GLY A 214 -4.82 -23.76 7.55
C GLY A 214 -4.87 -22.59 6.59
N HIS A 215 -6.05 -21.99 6.36
CA HIS A 215 -6.14 -20.74 5.59
C HIS A 215 -5.46 -19.63 6.35
N GLN A 216 -4.58 -18.93 5.66
CA GLN A 216 -3.87 -17.77 6.17
C GLN A 216 -4.27 -16.53 5.39
N GLU A 217 -4.24 -15.40 6.09
CA GLU A 217 -4.51 -14.10 5.52
C GLU A 217 -3.28 -13.24 5.72
N HIS A 218 -2.77 -12.65 4.65
CA HIS A 218 -1.85 -11.54 4.79
C HIS A 218 -2.57 -10.23 4.56
N SER A 219 -2.22 -9.24 5.35
CA SER A 219 -2.74 -7.88 5.23
C SER A 219 -1.58 -6.94 4.99
N ASP A 220 -1.72 -6.12 3.96
CA ASP A 220 -0.72 -5.17 3.51
C ASP A 220 -1.14 -3.79 4.02
N HIS A 221 -0.31 -3.18 4.85
CA HIS A 221 -0.57 -1.90 5.51
C HIS A 221 0.23 -0.79 4.85
N PHE A 222 -0.46 0.08 4.14
CA PHE A 222 0.08 1.29 3.54
C PHE A 222 -0.27 2.45 4.47
N ILE A 223 0.69 2.93 5.24
CA ILE A 223 0.45 3.92 6.29
C ILE A 223 1.04 5.27 5.89
N ALA A 224 0.19 6.30 5.87
CA ALA A 224 0.59 7.67 5.64
C ALA A 224 0.23 8.58 6.82
N TYR A 225 1.06 9.57 7.14
CA TYR A 225 0.80 10.57 8.19
C TYR A 225 1.58 11.86 8.00
#